data_a98cf27cbdba04f723b617c858594a39
#
_entry.id   a98cf27cbdba04f723b617c858594a39
#
_cell.length_a   1.000
_cell.length_b   1.000
_cell.length_c   1.000
_cell.angle_alpha   90.00
_cell.angle_beta   90.00
_cell.angle_gamma   90.00
#
_symmetry.space_group_name_H-M   'P 1'
#
loop_
_entity.id
_entity.type
_entity.pdbx_description
1 polymer ?
#
loop_
_entity_poly.entity_id
_entity_poly.type
_entity_poly.pdbx_seq_one_letter_code
_entity_poly.pdbx_strand_id
1 'polypeptide(L)'
;WMWTQHLGLIGFLISLVMLFLAIVFHEGGHAAVARAQGMVGMHIVLGAFGGYCSYSGDRRPKSELLISLAGVVVNGLLAWGSWLALRHAPMPHPLVEQMLTAFLSWNVVLAIFNILPIYPQDGGQALLNLCQMRMNPASARRLTLSISVATAVVGLAVYTVYFGTPTLW
;
A
#
# COMPACT_ATOMS: atom_id res chain seq x y z
N TRP A 1 -18.00 3.64 5.25
CA TRP A 1 -19.42 3.50 4.94
C TRP A 1 -20.26 4.69 5.40
N MET A 2 -19.90 5.37 6.48
CA MET A 2 -20.59 6.58 6.95
C MET A 2 -20.36 7.83 6.09
N TRP A 3 -19.31 7.87 5.28
CA TRP A 3 -18.88 9.07 4.53
C TRP A 3 -19.58 9.27 3.18
N THR A 4 -20.07 8.20 2.55
CA THR A 4 -20.71 8.27 1.23
C THR A 4 -22.16 8.76 1.26
N GLN A 5 -22.83 8.69 2.40
CA GLN A 5 -24.26 9.02 2.52
C GLN A 5 -24.56 10.52 2.47
N HIS A 6 -23.59 11.39 2.80
CA HIS A 6 -23.85 12.84 2.87
C HIS A 6 -23.23 13.68 1.74
N LEU A 7 -22.42 13.09 0.87
CA LEU A 7 -21.62 13.84 -0.10
C LEU A 7 -21.91 13.54 -1.57
N GLY A 8 -22.73 12.57 -1.86
CA GLY A 8 -23.12 12.25 -3.24
C GLY A 8 -21.92 12.07 -4.18
N LEU A 9 -22.09 12.46 -5.43
CA LEU A 9 -21.10 12.32 -6.50
C LEU A 9 -19.79 13.08 -6.20
N ILE A 10 -19.85 14.26 -5.60
CA ILE A 10 -18.66 15.08 -5.32
C ILE A 10 -17.75 14.39 -4.32
N GLY A 11 -18.27 13.85 -3.23
CA GLY A 11 -17.49 13.13 -2.23
C GLY A 11 -16.84 11.85 -2.79
N PHE A 12 -17.55 11.16 -3.66
CA PHE A 12 -17.02 10.00 -4.39
C PHE A 12 -15.84 10.40 -5.30
N LEU A 13 -15.98 11.48 -6.08
CA LEU A 13 -14.93 11.96 -6.97
C LEU A 13 -13.70 12.43 -6.18
N ILE A 14 -13.89 13.13 -5.07
CA ILE A 14 -12.80 13.50 -4.15
C ILE A 14 -12.07 12.26 -3.67
N SER A 15 -12.81 11.25 -3.21
CA SER A 15 -12.23 10.00 -2.71
C SER A 15 -11.38 9.29 -3.78
N LEU A 16 -11.85 9.25 -5.03
CA LEU A 16 -11.09 8.68 -6.15
C LEU A 16 -9.80 9.46 -6.45
N VAL A 17 -9.86 10.78 -6.45
CA VAL A 17 -8.66 11.62 -6.67
C VAL A 17 -7.65 11.40 -5.53
N MET A 18 -8.11 11.34 -4.27
CA MET A 18 -7.22 11.12 -3.13
C MET A 18 -6.62 9.71 -3.13
N LEU A 19 -7.36 8.69 -3.53
CA LEU A 19 -6.84 7.34 -3.77
C LEU A 19 -5.77 7.36 -4.86
N PHE A 20 -6.05 7.97 -6.00
CA PHE A 20 -5.08 8.08 -7.10
C PHE A 20 -3.78 8.75 -6.65
N LEU A 21 -3.87 9.86 -5.93
CA LEU A 21 -2.69 10.54 -5.38
C LEU A 21 -1.94 9.65 -4.38
N ALA A 22 -2.64 8.94 -3.51
CA ALA A 22 -2.01 8.02 -2.56
C ALA A 22 -1.24 6.90 -3.26
N ILE A 23 -1.76 6.34 -4.36
CA ILE A 23 -1.07 5.35 -5.20
C ILE A 23 0.15 5.98 -5.90
N VAL A 24 0.02 7.17 -6.47
CA VAL A 24 1.15 7.87 -7.14
C VAL A 24 2.31 8.09 -6.17
N PHE A 25 2.03 8.54 -4.95
CA PHE A 25 3.07 8.73 -3.94
C PHE A 25 3.67 7.42 -3.47
N HIS A 26 2.87 6.37 -3.34
CA HIS A 26 3.31 5.02 -3.01
C HIS A 26 4.34 4.51 -4.04
N GLU A 27 3.97 4.51 -5.32
CA GLU A 27 4.86 4.09 -6.41
C GLU A 27 6.09 5.02 -6.53
N GLY A 28 5.90 6.30 -6.30
CA GLY A 28 6.99 7.27 -6.19
C GLY A 28 8.01 6.92 -5.12
N GLY A 29 7.55 6.37 -3.99
CA GLY A 29 8.38 5.84 -2.92
C GLY A 29 9.29 4.71 -3.40
N HIS A 30 8.72 3.71 -4.08
CA HIS A 30 9.50 2.62 -4.69
C HIS A 30 10.52 3.15 -5.68
N ALA A 31 10.13 4.03 -6.60
CA ALA A 31 11.01 4.62 -7.59
C ALA A 31 12.16 5.42 -6.97
N ALA A 32 11.89 6.20 -5.93
CA ALA A 32 12.89 7.00 -5.24
C ALA A 32 13.95 6.11 -4.58
N VAL A 33 13.53 5.06 -3.85
CA VAL A 33 14.45 4.13 -3.20
C VAL A 33 15.18 3.26 -4.23
N ALA A 34 14.51 2.81 -5.29
CA ALA A 34 15.15 2.08 -6.39
C ALA A 34 16.28 2.91 -7.01
N ARG A 35 16.03 4.19 -7.29
CA ARG A 35 17.05 5.12 -7.78
C ARG A 35 18.22 5.28 -6.79
N ALA A 36 17.93 5.42 -5.51
CA ALA A 36 18.96 5.52 -4.47
C ALA A 36 19.80 4.23 -4.32
N GLN A 37 19.23 3.07 -4.70
CA GLN A 37 19.95 1.79 -4.76
C GLN A 37 20.69 1.58 -6.10
N GLY A 38 20.76 2.59 -6.97
CA GLY A 38 21.47 2.51 -8.25
C GLY A 38 20.70 1.84 -9.39
N MET A 39 19.39 1.61 -9.22
CA MET A 39 18.55 1.10 -10.30
C MET A 39 18.33 2.16 -11.37
N VAL A 40 18.12 1.73 -12.61
CA VAL A 40 17.92 2.58 -13.79
C VAL A 40 16.64 2.18 -14.54
N GLY A 41 16.20 3.03 -15.50
CA GLY A 41 15.04 2.70 -16.35
C GLY A 41 13.76 2.53 -15.55
N MET A 42 13.50 3.42 -14.59
CA MET A 42 12.29 3.35 -13.78
C MET A 42 11.07 3.78 -14.58
N HIS A 43 10.05 2.94 -14.57
CA HIS A 43 8.75 3.21 -15.16
C HIS A 43 7.66 2.94 -14.11
N ILE A 44 6.86 3.95 -13.84
CA ILE A 44 5.66 3.80 -12.98
C ILE A 44 4.49 3.57 -13.91
N VAL A 45 3.81 2.45 -13.73
CA VAL A 45 2.58 2.12 -14.44
C VAL A 45 1.44 2.16 -13.45
N LEU A 46 0.44 2.98 -13.75
CA LEU A 46 -0.76 3.13 -12.93
C LEU A 46 -1.93 2.44 -13.63
N GLY A 47 -2.61 1.58 -12.91
CA GLY A 47 -3.80 0.86 -13.37
C GLY A 47 -5.01 1.17 -12.50
N ALA A 48 -6.18 0.65 -12.90
CA ALA A 48 -7.44 0.88 -12.19
C ALA A 48 -7.45 0.29 -10.76
N PHE A 49 -6.64 -0.74 -10.50
CA PHE A 49 -6.60 -1.45 -9.22
C PHE A 49 -5.26 -1.31 -8.47
N GLY A 50 -4.42 -0.35 -8.85
CA GLY A 50 -3.12 -0.12 -8.23
C GLY A 50 -2.07 0.31 -9.25
N GLY A 51 -0.81 0.36 -8.82
CA GLY A 51 0.33 0.66 -9.66
C GLY A 51 1.43 -0.39 -9.50
N TYR A 52 2.45 -0.28 -10.32
CA TYR A 52 3.73 -0.95 -10.08
C TYR A 52 4.87 -0.10 -10.63
N CYS A 53 6.00 -0.15 -9.94
CA CYS A 53 7.25 0.45 -10.39
C CYS A 53 8.14 -0.64 -10.98
N SER A 54 8.48 -0.53 -12.26
CA SER A 54 9.47 -1.39 -12.90
C SER A 54 10.81 -0.67 -13.02
N TYR A 55 11.90 -1.40 -12.90
CA TYR A 55 13.26 -0.90 -12.97
C TYR A 55 14.23 -2.00 -13.35
N SER A 56 15.44 -1.63 -13.76
CA SER A 56 16.54 -2.52 -14.14
C SER A 56 17.78 -2.24 -13.29
N GLY A 57 18.61 -3.26 -13.04
CA GLY A 57 19.84 -3.13 -12.28
C GLY A 57 20.22 -4.38 -11.52
N ASP A 58 21.18 -4.26 -10.60
CA ASP A 58 21.68 -5.36 -9.76
C ASP A 58 20.70 -5.58 -8.59
N ARG A 59 19.80 -6.54 -8.78
CA ARG A 59 18.72 -6.89 -7.83
C ARG A 59 19.25 -7.72 -6.67
N ARG A 60 19.85 -7.08 -5.69
CA ARG A 60 20.26 -7.73 -4.44
C ARG A 60 19.09 -7.83 -3.48
N PRO A 61 18.93 -8.94 -2.74
CA PRO A 61 17.82 -9.10 -1.79
C PRO A 61 17.68 -7.95 -0.79
N LYS A 62 18.79 -7.37 -0.32
CA LYS A 62 18.76 -6.21 0.58
C LYS A 62 18.20 -4.96 -0.09
N SER A 63 18.60 -4.67 -1.33
CA SER A 63 18.08 -3.53 -2.09
C SER A 63 16.60 -3.72 -2.40
N GLU A 64 16.21 -4.91 -2.85
CA GLU A 64 14.82 -5.24 -3.15
C GLU A 64 13.92 -5.16 -1.88
N LEU A 65 14.44 -5.56 -0.70
CA LEU A 65 13.73 -5.39 0.57
C LEU A 65 13.45 -3.91 0.87
N LEU A 66 14.46 -3.04 0.72
CA LEU A 66 14.29 -1.60 0.96
C LEU A 66 13.31 -0.96 -0.03
N ILE A 67 13.41 -1.36 -1.30
CA ILE A 67 12.50 -0.89 -2.35
C ILE A 67 11.07 -1.33 -2.02
N SER A 68 10.84 -2.60 -1.70
CA SER A 68 9.51 -3.12 -1.37
C SER A 68 8.86 -2.41 -0.17
N LEU A 69 9.63 -2.01 0.84
CA LEU A 69 9.06 -1.31 1.99
C LEU A 69 8.82 0.18 1.75
N ALA A 70 9.42 0.76 0.71
CA ALA A 70 9.42 2.21 0.49
C ALA A 70 8.01 2.78 0.29
N GLY A 71 7.16 2.13 -0.50
CA GLY A 71 5.78 2.56 -0.71
C GLY A 71 4.96 2.58 0.59
N VAL A 72 5.09 1.52 1.38
CA VAL A 72 4.43 1.42 2.70
C VAL A 72 4.88 2.53 3.64
N VAL A 73 6.19 2.81 3.69
CA VAL A 73 6.75 3.90 4.51
C VAL A 73 6.21 5.26 4.06
N VAL A 74 6.16 5.53 2.75
CA VAL A 74 5.60 6.77 2.22
C VAL A 74 4.13 6.92 2.60
N ASN A 75 3.31 5.88 2.41
CA ASN A 75 1.90 5.95 2.84
C ASN A 75 1.77 6.18 4.35
N GLY A 76 2.59 5.53 5.17
CA GLY A 76 2.61 5.74 6.62
C GLY A 76 2.93 7.19 7.01
N LEU A 77 3.94 7.78 6.37
CA LEU A 77 4.33 9.18 6.59
C LEU A 77 3.25 10.17 6.14
N LEU A 78 2.63 9.92 4.98
CA LEU A 78 1.54 10.75 4.47
C LEU A 78 0.29 10.65 5.35
N ALA A 79 -0.05 9.45 5.82
CA ALA A 79 -1.13 9.26 6.78
C ALA A 79 -0.87 10.02 8.08
N TRP A 80 0.32 9.88 8.64
CA TRP A 80 0.70 10.57 9.86
C TRP A 80 0.69 12.09 9.71
N GLY A 81 1.27 12.63 8.61
CA GLY A 81 1.23 14.06 8.31
C GLY A 81 -0.18 14.60 8.14
N SER A 82 -1.05 13.87 7.43
CA SER A 82 -2.47 14.22 7.26
C SER A 82 -3.21 14.23 8.59
N TRP A 83 -2.96 13.24 9.45
CA TRP A 83 -3.53 13.19 10.80
C TRP A 83 -3.08 14.36 11.66
N LEU A 84 -1.80 14.72 11.64
CA LEU A 84 -1.29 15.89 12.36
C LEU A 84 -1.95 17.19 11.88
N ALA A 85 -2.07 17.36 10.56
CA ALA A 85 -2.71 18.53 9.97
C ALA A 85 -4.17 18.64 10.40
N LEU A 86 -4.95 17.55 10.33
CA LEU A 86 -6.35 17.52 10.77
C LEU A 86 -6.51 17.85 12.26
N ARG A 87 -5.52 17.49 13.09
CA ARG A 87 -5.60 17.65 14.54
C ARG A 87 -5.15 19.02 15.02
N HIS A 88 -4.21 19.65 14.35
CA HIS A 88 -3.50 20.82 14.85
C HIS A 88 -3.62 22.08 13.96
N ALA A 89 -3.97 21.92 12.68
CA ALA A 89 -4.14 23.07 11.79
C ALA A 89 -5.62 23.49 11.70
N PRO A 90 -5.92 24.79 11.69
CA PRO A 90 -7.25 25.26 11.39
C PRO A 90 -7.60 24.91 9.93
N MET A 91 -8.74 24.25 9.73
CA MET A 91 -9.18 23.91 8.38
C MET A 91 -9.86 25.13 7.73
N PRO A 92 -9.31 25.66 6.64
CA PRO A 92 -9.81 26.90 6.02
C PRO A 92 -11.19 26.71 5.38
N HIS A 93 -11.54 25.47 5.01
CA HIS A 93 -12.79 25.15 4.34
C HIS A 93 -13.16 23.68 4.55
N PRO A 94 -14.44 23.32 4.71
CA PRO A 94 -14.89 21.93 4.91
C PRO A 94 -14.44 20.97 3.79
N LEU A 95 -14.31 21.44 2.56
CA LEU A 95 -13.82 20.66 1.44
C LEU A 95 -12.37 20.22 1.64
N VAL A 96 -11.51 21.09 2.19
CA VAL A 96 -10.10 20.77 2.47
C VAL A 96 -10.01 19.68 3.56
N GLU A 97 -10.81 19.83 4.61
CA GLU A 97 -10.89 18.82 5.68
C GLU A 97 -11.33 17.46 5.12
N GLN A 98 -12.32 17.45 4.24
CA GLN A 98 -12.80 16.25 3.58
C GLN A 98 -11.73 15.60 2.68
N MET A 99 -11.04 16.39 1.87
CA MET A 99 -9.96 15.90 1.01
C MET A 99 -8.83 15.28 1.86
N LEU A 100 -8.43 15.96 2.93
CA LEU A 100 -7.37 15.50 3.81
C LEU A 100 -7.77 14.25 4.59
N THR A 101 -9.04 14.14 5.00
CA THR A 101 -9.59 12.94 5.65
C THR A 101 -9.63 11.75 4.69
N ALA A 102 -10.05 11.96 3.45
CA ALA A 102 -10.04 10.92 2.43
C ALA A 102 -8.60 10.48 2.11
N PHE A 103 -7.68 11.43 2.00
CA PHE A 103 -6.26 11.15 1.75
C PHE A 103 -5.61 10.38 2.89
N LEU A 104 -5.86 10.78 4.15
CA LEU A 104 -5.47 10.02 5.34
C LEU A 104 -5.97 8.57 5.26
N SER A 105 -7.27 8.41 5.03
CA SER A 105 -7.91 7.08 5.02
C SER A 105 -7.30 6.16 3.96
N TRP A 106 -7.10 6.64 2.74
CA TRP A 106 -6.50 5.86 1.67
C TRP A 106 -5.04 5.50 1.92
N ASN A 107 -4.26 6.43 2.49
CA ASN A 107 -2.88 6.13 2.85
C ASN A 107 -2.79 5.07 3.96
N VAL A 108 -3.68 5.11 4.96
CA VAL A 108 -3.77 4.05 5.99
C VAL A 108 -4.15 2.71 5.38
N VAL A 109 -5.17 2.68 4.53
CA VAL A 109 -5.62 1.45 3.85
C VAL A 109 -4.50 0.87 3.00
N LEU A 110 -3.84 1.68 2.17
CA LEU A 110 -2.74 1.22 1.32
C LEU A 110 -1.55 0.72 2.15
N ALA A 111 -1.19 1.41 3.25
CA ALA A 111 -0.11 0.98 4.13
C ALA A 111 -0.42 -0.38 4.78
N ILE A 112 -1.64 -0.56 5.31
CA ILE A 112 -2.06 -1.82 5.94
C ILE A 112 -2.11 -2.96 4.91
N PHE A 113 -2.72 -2.73 3.74
CA PHE A 113 -2.82 -3.76 2.71
C PHE A 113 -1.44 -4.18 2.18
N ASN A 114 -0.58 -3.20 1.90
CA ASN A 114 0.73 -3.49 1.31
C ASN A 114 1.75 -4.04 2.32
N ILE A 115 1.60 -3.84 3.63
CA ILE A 115 2.50 -4.45 4.63
C ILE A 115 2.17 -5.93 4.89
N LEU A 116 0.98 -6.40 4.51
CA LEU A 116 0.62 -7.81 4.70
C LEU A 116 1.61 -8.74 3.97
N PRO A 117 2.04 -9.85 4.61
CA PRO A 117 2.99 -10.78 4.02
C PRO A 117 2.31 -11.68 2.95
N ILE A 118 1.62 -11.05 2.00
CA ILE A 118 0.89 -11.69 0.91
C ILE A 118 1.57 -11.36 -0.41
N TYR A 119 2.25 -12.32 -1.01
CA TYR A 119 2.83 -12.14 -2.34
C TYR A 119 1.72 -12.07 -3.42
N PRO A 120 1.76 -11.13 -4.38
CA PRO A 120 2.89 -10.28 -4.77
C PRO A 120 2.91 -8.87 -4.14
N GLN A 121 2.16 -8.57 -3.08
CA GLN A 121 2.18 -7.27 -2.41
C GLN A 121 3.57 -6.96 -1.81
N ASP A 122 3.81 -5.71 -1.43
CA ASP A 122 5.11 -5.24 -0.94
C ASP A 122 5.59 -6.00 0.30
N GLY A 123 4.71 -6.26 1.27
CA GLY A 123 5.01 -7.06 2.44
C GLY A 123 5.40 -8.51 2.10
N GLY A 124 4.75 -9.10 1.10
CA GLY A 124 5.11 -10.41 0.56
C GLY A 124 6.45 -10.39 -0.15
N GLN A 125 6.73 -9.34 -0.94
CA GLN A 125 8.03 -9.16 -1.59
C GLN A 125 9.14 -8.87 -0.57
N ALA A 126 8.88 -8.04 0.43
CA ALA A 126 9.80 -7.79 1.53
C ALA A 126 10.15 -9.08 2.29
N LEU A 127 9.14 -9.90 2.60
CA LEU A 127 9.34 -11.20 3.23
C LEU A 127 10.18 -12.14 2.35
N LEU A 128 9.89 -12.22 1.05
CA LEU A 128 10.66 -13.01 0.10
C LEU A 128 12.15 -12.62 0.12
N ASN A 129 12.41 -11.32 0.00
CA ASN A 129 13.77 -10.78 -0.03
C ASN A 129 14.49 -10.98 1.31
N LEU A 130 13.79 -10.80 2.42
CA LEU A 130 14.33 -11.09 3.76
C LEU A 130 14.75 -12.56 3.91
N CYS A 131 13.91 -13.48 3.42
CA CYS A 131 14.21 -14.91 3.42
C CYS A 131 15.41 -15.24 2.50
N GLN A 132 15.50 -14.63 1.32
CA GLN A 132 16.60 -14.85 0.37
C GLN A 132 17.97 -14.39 0.90
N MET A 133 18.00 -13.52 1.91
CA MET A 133 19.26 -13.18 2.57
C MET A 133 19.86 -14.33 3.39
N ARG A 134 19.06 -15.36 3.73
CA ARG A 134 19.44 -16.43 4.66
C ARG A 134 19.23 -17.85 4.13
N MET A 135 18.49 -18.02 3.05
CA MET A 135 18.19 -19.31 2.46
C MET A 135 18.23 -19.25 0.93
N ASN A 136 18.27 -20.42 0.29
CA ASN A 136 18.24 -20.49 -1.16
C ASN A 136 16.91 -19.96 -1.73
N PRO A 137 16.90 -19.44 -2.98
CA PRO A 137 15.73 -18.81 -3.57
C PRO A 137 14.48 -19.69 -3.63
N ALA A 138 14.63 -20.99 -3.85
CA ALA A 138 13.51 -21.93 -3.94
C ALA A 138 12.82 -22.11 -2.58
N SER A 139 13.59 -22.27 -1.50
CA SER A 139 13.07 -22.38 -0.13
C SER A 139 12.44 -21.06 0.35
N ALA A 140 13.09 -19.92 0.06
CA ALA A 140 12.56 -18.61 0.36
C ALA A 140 11.18 -18.40 -0.28
N ARG A 141 11.05 -18.72 -1.58
CA ARG A 141 9.78 -18.62 -2.30
C ARG A 141 8.70 -19.53 -1.72
N ARG A 142 9.03 -20.78 -1.43
CA ARG A 142 8.06 -21.72 -0.81
C ARG A 142 7.56 -21.20 0.53
N LEU A 143 8.46 -20.76 1.41
CA LEU A 143 8.10 -20.21 2.71
C LEU A 143 7.21 -18.97 2.57
N THR A 144 7.59 -18.02 1.71
CA THR A 144 6.80 -16.83 1.46
C THR A 144 5.40 -17.16 0.96
N LEU A 145 5.27 -18.08 0.00
CA LEU A 145 3.95 -18.48 -0.51
C LEU A 145 3.11 -19.19 0.56
N SER A 146 3.72 -20.06 1.39
CA SER A 146 3.00 -20.69 2.50
C SER A 146 2.47 -19.67 3.50
N ILE A 147 3.29 -18.67 3.89
CA ILE A 147 2.87 -17.58 4.77
C ILE A 147 1.78 -16.75 4.11
N SER A 148 1.90 -16.44 2.81
CA SER A 148 0.89 -15.68 2.06
C SER A 148 -0.48 -16.37 2.08
N VAL A 149 -0.51 -17.67 1.82
CA VAL A 149 -1.75 -18.47 1.87
C VAL A 149 -2.31 -18.49 3.30
N ALA A 150 -1.47 -18.75 4.30
CA ALA A 150 -1.91 -18.76 5.70
C ALA A 150 -2.50 -17.39 6.11
N THR A 151 -1.85 -16.28 5.76
CA THR A 151 -2.33 -14.93 6.03
C THR A 151 -3.68 -14.65 5.35
N ALA A 152 -3.83 -15.04 4.08
CA ALA A 152 -5.09 -14.87 3.34
C ALA A 152 -6.22 -15.70 3.96
N VAL A 153 -5.95 -16.95 4.35
CA VAL A 153 -6.94 -17.83 5.01
C VAL A 153 -7.37 -17.25 6.36
N VAL A 154 -6.40 -16.81 7.18
CA VAL A 154 -6.70 -16.17 8.46
C VAL A 154 -7.51 -14.88 8.25
N GLY A 155 -7.12 -14.06 7.30
CA GLY A 155 -7.86 -12.84 6.95
C GLY A 155 -9.30 -13.12 6.55
N LEU A 156 -9.51 -14.14 5.71
CA LEU A 156 -10.85 -14.58 5.29
C LEU A 156 -11.66 -15.13 6.48
N ALA A 157 -11.05 -15.94 7.34
CA ALA A 157 -11.71 -16.47 8.54
C ALA A 157 -12.13 -15.36 9.50
N VAL A 158 -11.24 -14.39 9.74
CA VAL A 158 -11.55 -13.19 10.55
C VAL A 158 -12.71 -12.40 9.91
N TYR A 159 -12.66 -12.17 8.60
CA TYR A 159 -13.73 -11.48 7.88
C TYR A 159 -15.08 -12.21 8.04
N THR A 160 -15.12 -13.53 7.85
CA THR A 160 -16.38 -14.31 7.97
C THR A 160 -16.94 -14.34 9.38
N VAL A 161 -16.07 -14.36 10.41
CA VAL A 161 -16.52 -14.33 11.81
C VAL A 161 -17.12 -12.97 12.20
N TYR A 162 -16.49 -11.86 11.75
CA TYR A 162 -16.93 -10.53 12.18
C TYR A 162 -18.00 -9.91 11.27
N PHE A 163 -18.03 -10.26 9.97
CA PHE A 163 -18.93 -9.63 8.99
C PHE A 163 -19.95 -10.61 8.38
N GLY A 164 -19.90 -11.88 8.79
CA GLY A 164 -20.72 -12.94 8.23
C GLY A 164 -20.19 -13.50 6.92
N THR A 165 -20.77 -14.61 6.45
CA THR A 165 -20.46 -15.14 5.12
C THR A 165 -20.88 -14.14 4.06
N PRO A 166 -20.06 -13.83 3.03
CA PRO A 166 -20.53 -13.05 1.90
C PRO A 166 -21.69 -13.80 1.26
N THR A 167 -22.91 -13.27 1.45
CA THR A 167 -24.09 -13.78 0.75
C THR A 167 -23.89 -13.46 -0.73
N LEU A 168 -23.61 -14.48 -1.53
CA LEU A 168 -23.64 -14.41 -2.99
C LEU A 168 -25.10 -14.32 -3.44
N TRP A 169 -25.66 -13.11 -3.38
CA TRP A 169 -26.95 -12.77 -4.00
C TRP A 169 -26.77 -11.73 -5.09
#